data_6e033635ffa33809236215e93ec944d4
#
_entry.id   6e033635ffa33809236215e93ec944d4
#
_cell.length_a   1.000
_cell.length_b   1.000
_cell.length_c   1.000
_cell.angle_alpha   90.00
_cell.angle_beta   90.00
_cell.angle_gamma   90.00
#
_symmetry.space_group_name_H-M   'P 1'
#
loop_
_entity.id
_entity.type
_entity.pdbx_description
1 polymer ?
#
loop_
_entity_poly.entity_id
_entity_poly.type
_entity_poly.pdbx_seq_one_letter_code
_entity_poly.pdbx_strand_id
1 'polypeptide(L)'
;MRIGACARFLSVFVYTVCCLFLIAFVFPRSTDEKKGRIIRRWAGKLPRWLGIRVEVEGRIAEEAVHDCGITPGAMGRLVVSNHVSFLDIFSLDSVVPSAFVAKAEIAKWPVFGGIAKAVNTIFIERGNRKALLGIGSNMQKALEEGKTLLMFPE
;
A
#
# COMPACT_ATOMS: atom_id res chain seq x y z
N MET A 1 7.69 -23.63 14.73
CA MET A 1 8.77 -23.12 15.61
C MET A 1 8.37 -21.70 16.05
N ARG A 2 8.13 -21.48 17.36
CA ARG A 2 7.80 -20.13 17.86
C ARG A 2 9.07 -19.28 17.85
N ILE A 3 9.16 -18.34 16.94
CA ILE A 3 10.23 -17.33 16.93
C ILE A 3 10.10 -16.50 18.21
N GLY A 4 11.17 -16.41 19.01
CA GLY A 4 11.18 -15.63 20.25
C GLY A 4 10.91 -14.13 19.98
N ALA A 5 10.45 -13.40 21.02
CA ALA A 5 10.11 -11.98 20.88
C ALA A 5 11.27 -11.15 20.31
N CYS A 6 12.49 -11.37 20.79
CA CYS A 6 13.69 -10.67 20.27
C CYS A 6 13.92 -10.90 18.77
N ALA A 7 13.70 -12.13 18.29
CA ALA A 7 13.86 -12.44 16.88
C ALA A 7 12.78 -11.74 16.01
N ARG A 8 11.56 -11.56 16.54
CA ARG A 8 10.51 -10.80 15.83
C ARG A 8 10.85 -9.32 15.76
N PHE A 9 11.33 -8.71 16.85
CA PHE A 9 11.78 -7.31 16.82
C PHE A 9 12.92 -7.12 15.82
N LEU A 10 13.91 -7.99 15.82
CA LEU A 10 15.00 -7.94 14.86
C LEU A 10 14.49 -8.09 13.41
N SER A 11 13.55 -8.99 13.17
CA SER A 11 12.95 -9.18 11.84
C SER A 11 12.21 -7.92 11.36
N VAL A 12 11.42 -7.27 12.23
CA VAL A 12 10.73 -6.01 11.89
C VAL A 12 11.73 -4.89 11.64
N PHE A 13 12.79 -4.80 12.44
CA PHE A 13 13.84 -3.80 12.24
C PHE A 13 14.54 -4.00 10.88
N VAL A 14 15.00 -5.22 10.59
CA VAL A 14 15.63 -5.55 9.29
C VAL A 14 14.67 -5.26 8.13
N TYR A 15 13.39 -5.64 8.27
CA TYR A 15 12.36 -5.35 7.28
C TYR A 15 12.25 -3.84 7.00
N THR A 16 12.19 -3.02 8.04
CA THR A 16 12.09 -1.57 7.93
C THR A 16 13.31 -0.98 7.22
N VAL A 17 14.52 -1.40 7.60
CA VAL A 17 15.77 -0.95 6.96
C VAL A 17 15.79 -1.33 5.47
N CYS A 18 15.40 -2.55 5.13
CA CYS A 18 15.30 -2.99 3.75
C CYS A 18 14.24 -2.19 2.95
N CYS A 19 13.09 -1.88 3.55
CA CYS A 19 12.08 -1.03 2.91
C CYS A 19 12.63 0.37 2.62
N LEU A 20 13.30 0.98 3.58
CA LEU A 20 13.93 2.30 3.39
C LEU A 20 14.99 2.28 2.27
N PHE A 21 15.80 1.23 2.23
CA PHE A 21 16.78 1.04 1.15
C PHE A 21 16.10 0.93 -0.22
N LEU A 22 15.06 0.11 -0.34
CA LEU A 22 14.29 -0.03 -1.58
C LEU A 22 13.69 1.30 -2.04
N ILE A 23 13.12 2.07 -1.10
CA ILE A 23 12.53 3.38 -1.38
C ILE A 23 13.58 4.38 -1.84
N ALA A 24 14.73 4.43 -1.17
CA ALA A 24 15.78 5.41 -1.45
C ALA A 24 16.52 5.13 -2.77
N PHE A 25 16.81 3.85 -3.05
CA PHE A 25 17.74 3.48 -4.13
C PHE A 25 17.08 2.76 -5.30
N VAL A 26 16.05 1.96 -5.06
CA VAL A 26 15.42 1.14 -6.11
C VAL A 26 14.22 1.85 -6.74
N PHE A 27 13.33 2.42 -5.94
CA PHE A 27 12.10 3.04 -6.43
C PHE A 27 12.33 4.22 -7.39
N PRO A 28 13.28 5.15 -7.16
CA PRO A 28 13.51 6.26 -8.08
C PRO A 28 13.91 5.81 -9.49
N ARG A 29 14.46 4.60 -9.61
CA ARG A 29 14.92 4.01 -10.88
C ARG A 29 13.99 2.93 -11.43
N SER A 30 12.83 2.74 -10.81
CA SER A 30 11.90 1.67 -11.17
C SER A 30 10.66 2.23 -11.84
N THR A 31 10.15 1.50 -12.85
CA THR A 31 8.82 1.75 -13.42
C THR A 31 7.74 1.43 -12.37
N ASP A 32 6.55 1.98 -12.55
CA ASP A 32 5.44 1.76 -11.60
C ASP A 32 5.05 0.29 -11.51
N GLU A 33 5.07 -0.42 -12.63
CA GLU A 33 4.88 -1.87 -12.66
C GLU A 33 5.91 -2.63 -11.81
N LYS A 34 7.19 -2.26 -11.89
CA LYS A 34 8.25 -2.85 -11.08
C LYS A 34 8.07 -2.53 -9.60
N LYS A 35 7.67 -1.30 -9.27
CA LYS A 35 7.33 -0.90 -7.90
C LYS A 35 6.19 -1.74 -7.33
N GLY A 36 5.09 -1.91 -8.07
CA GLY A 36 3.96 -2.75 -7.67
C GLY A 36 4.37 -4.19 -7.37
N ARG A 37 5.18 -4.82 -8.25
CA ARG A 37 5.70 -6.16 -8.00
C ARG A 37 6.55 -6.24 -6.73
N ILE A 38 7.38 -5.23 -6.46
CA ILE A 38 8.18 -5.14 -5.24
C ILE A 38 7.26 -4.99 -4.02
N ILE A 39 6.29 -4.06 -4.06
CA ILE A 39 5.34 -3.82 -2.99
C ILE A 39 4.62 -5.12 -2.62
N ARG A 40 4.00 -5.78 -3.59
CA ARG A 40 3.29 -7.04 -3.37
C ARG A 40 4.17 -8.11 -2.72
N ARG A 41 5.39 -8.27 -3.23
CA ARG A 41 6.34 -9.27 -2.72
C ARG A 41 6.78 -8.97 -1.29
N TRP A 42 6.99 -7.69 -0.97
CA TRP A 42 7.44 -7.25 0.34
C TRP A 42 6.28 -7.17 1.34
N ALA A 43 5.13 -6.67 0.95
CA ALA A 43 3.95 -6.63 1.81
C ALA A 43 3.61 -8.01 2.37
N GLY A 44 3.68 -9.07 1.55
CA GLY A 44 3.44 -10.43 2.01
C GLY A 44 4.48 -11.03 2.96
N LYS A 45 5.67 -10.43 3.09
CA LYS A 45 6.70 -10.93 4.02
C LYS A 45 6.41 -10.55 5.46
N LEU A 46 5.94 -9.34 5.72
CA LEU A 46 5.72 -8.86 7.08
C LEU A 46 4.69 -9.71 7.87
N PRO A 47 3.48 -9.95 7.35
CA PRO A 47 2.53 -10.83 8.02
C PRO A 47 3.12 -12.22 8.30
N ARG A 48 3.80 -12.82 7.33
CA ARG A 48 4.42 -14.15 7.48
C ARG A 48 5.47 -14.18 8.58
N TRP A 49 6.32 -13.17 8.69
CA TRP A 49 7.33 -13.07 9.74
C TRP A 49 6.71 -12.88 11.12
N LEU A 50 5.56 -12.22 11.20
CA LEU A 50 4.78 -12.10 12.42
C LEU A 50 3.97 -13.37 12.74
N GLY A 51 3.99 -14.38 11.87
CA GLY A 51 3.24 -15.62 12.03
C GLY A 51 1.77 -15.50 11.66
N ILE A 52 1.42 -14.47 10.89
CA ILE A 52 0.06 -14.22 10.40
C ILE A 52 -0.10 -14.89 9.04
N ARG A 53 -1.18 -15.66 8.89
CA ARG A 53 -1.60 -16.23 7.61
C ARG A 53 -2.65 -15.32 7.00
N VAL A 54 -2.42 -14.89 5.77
CA VAL A 54 -3.42 -14.16 4.97
C VAL A 54 -4.18 -15.21 4.15
N GLU A 55 -5.45 -15.34 4.39
CA GLU A 55 -6.35 -16.21 3.63
C GLU A 55 -7.26 -15.34 2.76
N VAL A 56 -7.43 -15.75 1.52
CA VAL A 56 -8.23 -15.01 0.53
C VAL A 56 -9.41 -15.90 0.13
N GLU A 57 -10.60 -15.42 0.43
CA GLU A 57 -11.83 -16.06 0.00
C GLU A 57 -12.53 -15.20 -1.06
N GLY A 58 -13.10 -15.86 -2.08
CA GLY A 58 -13.79 -15.18 -3.17
C GLY A 58 -12.97 -15.11 -4.45
N ARG A 59 -13.37 -14.21 -5.36
CA ARG A 59 -12.72 -14.02 -6.66
C ARG A 59 -12.00 -12.68 -6.70
N ILE A 60 -10.74 -12.72 -7.07
CA ILE A 60 -9.96 -11.52 -7.39
C ILE A 60 -9.90 -11.47 -8.91
N ALA A 61 -10.19 -10.30 -9.49
CA ALA A 61 -10.00 -10.10 -10.91
C ALA A 61 -8.53 -10.37 -11.27
N GLU A 62 -8.27 -11.21 -12.27
CA GLU A 62 -6.90 -11.61 -12.64
C GLU A 62 -6.06 -10.39 -12.99
N GLU A 63 -6.63 -9.40 -13.65
CA GLU A 63 -5.97 -8.15 -13.98
C GLU A 63 -5.51 -7.38 -12.72
N ALA A 64 -6.28 -7.43 -11.63
CA ALA A 64 -5.88 -6.78 -10.38
C ALA A 64 -4.63 -7.42 -9.75
N VAL A 65 -4.40 -8.69 -10.02
CA VAL A 65 -3.24 -9.44 -9.53
C VAL A 65 -2.03 -9.26 -10.43
N HIS A 66 -2.24 -9.28 -11.75
CA HIS A 66 -1.15 -9.21 -12.74
C HIS A 66 -0.60 -7.81 -12.92
N ASP A 67 -1.45 -6.79 -12.92
CA ASP A 67 -1.07 -5.42 -13.28
C ASP A 67 -0.42 -4.63 -12.14
N CYS A 68 -0.14 -5.30 -11.01
CA CYS A 68 0.53 -4.67 -9.88
C CYS A 68 -0.13 -3.34 -9.45
N GLY A 69 -1.46 -3.27 -9.54
CA GLY A 69 -2.25 -2.10 -9.17
C GLY A 69 -2.38 -1.02 -10.25
N ILE A 70 -1.85 -1.24 -11.46
CA ILE A 70 -1.99 -0.33 -12.59
C ILE A 70 -2.39 -1.14 -13.82
N THR A 71 -3.48 -0.73 -14.48
CA THR A 71 -3.95 -1.32 -15.74
C THR A 71 -3.94 -0.24 -16.83
N PRO A 72 -2.85 -0.11 -17.60
CA PRO A 72 -2.77 0.89 -18.67
C PRO A 72 -3.89 0.71 -19.69
N GLY A 73 -4.59 1.80 -19.99
CA GLY A 73 -5.68 1.80 -20.99
C GLY A 73 -7.03 1.28 -20.47
N ALA A 74 -7.12 0.88 -19.20
CA ALA A 74 -8.39 0.55 -18.55
C ALA A 74 -8.65 1.50 -17.38
N MET A 75 -9.94 1.62 -16.96
CA MET A 75 -10.30 2.33 -15.74
C MET A 75 -9.70 1.62 -14.53
N GLY A 76 -9.12 2.40 -13.63
CA GLY A 76 -8.62 1.92 -12.35
C GLY A 76 -9.73 1.37 -11.45
N ARG A 77 -9.34 0.83 -10.31
CA ARG A 77 -10.26 0.18 -9.36
C ARG A 77 -10.26 0.89 -8.02
N LEU A 78 -11.40 1.00 -7.42
CA LEU A 78 -11.54 1.44 -6.03
C LEU A 78 -11.84 0.23 -5.15
N VAL A 79 -10.92 -0.10 -4.27
CA VAL A 79 -11.06 -1.13 -3.25
C VAL A 79 -11.44 -0.46 -1.94
N VAL A 80 -12.49 -0.94 -1.31
CA VAL A 80 -12.99 -0.44 -0.03
C VAL A 80 -12.91 -1.58 0.98
N SER A 81 -12.35 -1.33 2.14
CA SER A 81 -12.19 -2.33 3.19
C SER A 81 -12.43 -1.70 4.57
N ASN A 82 -12.87 -2.51 5.53
CA ASN A 82 -12.80 -2.14 6.94
C ASN A 82 -11.34 -2.10 7.41
N HIS A 83 -11.07 -1.36 8.49
CA HIS A 83 -9.71 -1.16 9.01
C HIS A 83 -9.66 -1.42 10.51
N VAL A 84 -8.88 -2.41 10.88
CA VAL A 84 -8.71 -2.83 12.29
C VAL A 84 -7.27 -2.61 12.75
N SER A 85 -6.30 -2.78 11.84
CA SER A 85 -4.88 -2.74 12.18
C SER A 85 -4.04 -2.25 11.01
N PHE A 86 -2.89 -1.63 11.30
CA PHE A 86 -1.90 -1.30 10.27
C PHE A 86 -1.45 -2.52 9.44
N LEU A 87 -1.66 -3.73 9.94
CA LEU A 87 -1.37 -4.97 9.21
C LEU A 87 -2.31 -5.20 8.03
N ASP A 88 -3.49 -4.59 8.04
CA ASP A 88 -4.43 -4.67 6.91
C ASP A 88 -3.83 -4.11 5.63
N ILE A 89 -3.03 -3.04 5.75
CA ILE A 89 -2.29 -2.45 4.64
C ILE A 89 -1.39 -3.49 3.97
N PHE A 90 -0.59 -4.20 4.76
CA PHE A 90 0.33 -5.21 4.24
C PHE A 90 -0.39 -6.46 3.74
N SER A 91 -1.47 -6.85 4.41
CA SER A 91 -2.27 -7.99 4.00
C SER A 91 -2.94 -7.75 2.65
N LEU A 92 -3.58 -6.59 2.47
CA LEU A 92 -4.24 -6.21 1.23
C LEU A 92 -3.23 -6.00 0.09
N ASP A 93 -2.14 -5.29 0.33
CA ASP A 93 -1.07 -5.08 -0.67
C ASP A 93 -0.37 -6.39 -1.09
N SER A 94 -0.38 -7.40 -0.24
CA SER A 94 0.17 -8.70 -0.60
C SER A 94 -0.68 -9.44 -1.64
N VAL A 95 -1.93 -9.05 -1.76
CA VAL A 95 -2.92 -9.65 -2.66
C VAL A 95 -3.17 -8.74 -3.87
N VAL A 96 -3.54 -7.48 -3.60
CA VAL A 96 -3.83 -6.46 -4.61
C VAL A 96 -3.03 -5.20 -4.28
N PRO A 97 -1.85 -5.00 -4.87
CA PRO A 97 -1.07 -3.79 -4.69
C PRO A 97 -1.89 -2.56 -5.05
N SER A 98 -1.94 -1.59 -4.15
CA SER A 98 -2.83 -0.44 -4.28
C SER A 98 -2.17 0.85 -3.81
N ALA A 99 -2.59 1.98 -4.36
CA ALA A 99 -2.31 3.28 -3.79
C ALA A 99 -3.34 3.56 -2.68
N PHE A 100 -2.86 3.87 -1.48
CA PHE A 100 -3.74 4.12 -0.34
C PHE A 100 -4.31 5.53 -0.34
N VAL A 101 -5.48 5.66 0.24
CA VAL A 101 -6.06 6.95 0.62
C VAL A 101 -5.94 7.08 2.13
N ALA A 102 -5.14 8.02 2.62
CA ALA A 102 -4.76 8.13 4.01
C ALA A 102 -4.83 9.57 4.54
N LYS A 103 -4.87 9.75 5.86
CA LYS A 103 -4.86 11.07 6.50
C LYS A 103 -3.56 11.81 6.21
N ALA A 104 -3.62 13.13 5.98
CA ALA A 104 -2.47 13.98 5.68
C ALA A 104 -1.39 13.96 6.78
N GLU A 105 -1.79 13.75 8.04
CA GLU A 105 -0.87 13.68 9.17
C GLU A 105 0.14 12.53 9.02
N ILE A 106 -0.26 11.42 8.38
CA ILE A 106 0.61 10.26 8.16
C ILE A 106 1.81 10.63 7.27
N ALA A 107 1.64 11.59 6.36
CA ALA A 107 2.75 12.08 5.52
C ALA A 107 3.92 12.67 6.33
N LYS A 108 3.65 13.09 7.58
CA LYS A 108 4.64 13.70 8.49
C LYS A 108 5.27 12.67 9.44
N TRP A 109 4.78 11.44 9.47
CA TRP A 109 5.31 10.44 10.38
C TRP A 109 6.72 10.02 9.94
N PRO A 110 7.67 9.92 10.90
CA PRO A 110 9.00 9.42 10.58
C PRO A 110 8.91 8.02 10.00
N VAL A 111 9.70 7.72 9.00
CA VAL A 111 9.74 6.44 8.26
C VAL A 111 8.46 6.15 7.48
N PHE A 112 7.30 6.05 8.15
CA PHE A 112 6.02 5.69 7.51
C PHE A 112 5.54 6.73 6.49
N GLY A 113 5.75 8.02 6.75
CA GLY A 113 5.42 9.07 5.78
C GLY A 113 6.23 8.97 4.50
N GLY A 114 7.50 8.60 4.60
CA GLY A 114 8.36 8.33 3.44
C GLY A 114 7.90 7.11 2.64
N ILE A 115 7.54 6.03 3.34
CA ILE A 115 7.00 4.81 2.72
C ILE A 115 5.68 5.12 2.00
N ALA A 116 4.74 5.76 2.68
CA ALA A 116 3.44 6.12 2.12
C ALA A 116 3.56 6.99 0.86
N LYS A 117 4.45 7.99 0.87
CA LYS A 117 4.73 8.81 -0.32
C LYS A 117 5.30 7.99 -1.47
N ALA A 118 6.21 7.08 -1.17
CA ALA A 118 6.87 6.25 -2.18
C ALA A 118 5.92 5.25 -2.88
N VAL A 119 4.83 4.85 -2.21
CA VAL A 119 3.78 4.00 -2.76
C VAL A 119 2.59 4.80 -3.33
N ASN A 120 2.80 6.08 -3.63
CA ASN A 120 1.79 6.97 -4.24
C ASN A 120 0.50 7.12 -3.41
N THR A 121 0.59 7.10 -2.09
CA THR A 121 -0.55 7.33 -1.20
C THR A 121 -1.15 8.71 -1.45
N ILE A 122 -2.46 8.77 -1.60
CA ILE A 122 -3.24 10.02 -1.70
C ILE A 122 -3.57 10.49 -0.28
N PHE A 123 -3.07 11.66 0.09
CA PHE A 123 -3.27 12.20 1.43
C PHE A 123 -4.48 13.13 1.49
N ILE A 124 -5.32 12.94 2.51
CA ILE A 124 -6.57 13.68 2.72
C ILE A 124 -6.49 14.53 3.98
N GLU A 125 -6.76 15.82 3.85
CA GLU A 125 -7.03 16.70 4.98
C GLU A 125 -8.53 16.63 5.35
N ARG A 126 -8.83 16.07 6.51
CA ARG A 126 -10.21 16.03 7.03
C ARG A 126 -10.60 17.41 7.56
N GLY A 127 -11.83 17.82 7.29
CA GLY A 127 -12.40 19.09 7.81
C GLY A 127 -12.29 20.29 6.85
N ASN A 128 -11.57 20.18 5.76
CA ASN A 128 -11.51 21.23 4.74
C ASN A 128 -12.36 20.84 3.50
N ARG A 129 -13.53 21.49 3.35
CA ARG A 129 -14.45 21.19 2.25
C ARG A 129 -13.83 21.43 0.86
N LYS A 130 -12.95 22.42 0.72
CA LYS A 130 -12.22 22.68 -0.53
C LYS A 130 -11.16 21.59 -0.80
N ALA A 131 -10.50 21.11 0.26
CA ALA A 131 -9.57 19.99 0.14
C ALA A 131 -10.29 18.70 -0.30
N LEU A 132 -11.52 18.45 0.20
CA LEU A 132 -12.34 17.30 -0.22
C LEU A 132 -12.67 17.31 -1.72
N LEU A 133 -12.96 18.47 -2.31
CA LEU A 133 -13.19 18.60 -3.75
C LEU A 133 -11.91 18.31 -4.55
N GLY A 134 -10.76 18.80 -4.08
CA GLY A 134 -9.45 18.48 -4.69
C GLY A 134 -9.06 17.00 -4.60
N ILE A 135 -9.50 16.31 -3.56
CA ILE A 135 -9.26 14.87 -3.39
C ILE A 135 -10.04 14.07 -4.43
N GLY A 136 -11.30 14.41 -4.65
CA GLY A 136 -12.13 13.77 -5.67
C GLY A 136 -11.44 13.80 -7.03
N SER A 137 -10.90 14.97 -7.43
CA SER A 137 -10.17 15.12 -8.68
C SER A 137 -8.86 14.30 -8.72
N ASN A 138 -8.11 14.21 -7.62
CA ASN A 138 -6.89 13.41 -7.54
C ASN A 138 -7.20 11.90 -7.61
N MET A 139 -8.25 11.46 -6.93
CA MET A 139 -8.70 10.07 -7.01
C MET A 139 -9.22 9.74 -8.42
N GLN A 140 -10.01 10.62 -9.01
CA GLN A 140 -10.51 10.45 -10.37
C GLN A 140 -9.36 10.32 -11.35
N LYS A 141 -8.38 11.23 -11.31
CA LYS A 141 -7.19 11.18 -12.15
C LYS A 141 -6.42 9.87 -11.98
N ALA A 142 -6.24 9.41 -10.74
CA ALA A 142 -5.55 8.15 -10.48
C ALA A 142 -6.33 6.95 -11.06
N LEU A 143 -7.66 6.96 -10.97
CA LEU A 143 -8.50 5.92 -11.59
C LEU A 143 -8.47 5.99 -13.11
N GLU A 144 -8.47 7.18 -13.71
CA GLU A 144 -8.32 7.38 -15.15
C GLU A 144 -6.94 6.89 -15.66
N GLU A 145 -5.90 7.01 -14.83
CA GLU A 145 -4.57 6.45 -15.08
C GLU A 145 -4.50 4.90 -14.88
N GLY A 146 -5.62 4.25 -14.60
CA GLY A 146 -5.71 2.80 -14.41
C GLY A 146 -5.20 2.32 -13.04
N LYS A 147 -5.00 3.22 -12.06
CA LYS A 147 -4.49 2.84 -10.73
C LYS A 147 -5.56 2.19 -9.86
N THR A 148 -5.16 1.20 -9.08
CA THR A 148 -5.99 0.65 -8.01
C THR A 148 -5.81 1.51 -6.76
N LEU A 149 -6.91 2.07 -6.26
CA LEU A 149 -6.96 2.82 -5.02
C LEU A 149 -7.57 1.96 -3.93
N LEU A 150 -7.03 2.06 -2.72
CA LEU A 150 -7.59 1.40 -1.54
C LEU A 150 -7.87 2.44 -0.47
N MET A 151 -9.11 2.43 0.03
CA MET A 151 -9.53 3.32 1.11
C MET A 151 -10.22 2.57 2.24
N PHE A 152 -10.04 3.10 3.43
CA PHE A 152 -10.72 2.69 4.65
C PHE A 152 -11.71 3.82 5.01
N PRO A 153 -13.04 3.60 4.89
CA PRO A 153 -14.04 4.65 5.09
C PRO A 153 -14.18 5.11 6.54
N GLU A 154 -13.73 4.30 7.49
CA GLU A 154 -13.85 4.55 8.94
C GLU A 154 -12.82 5.54 9.48
#